data_2278bf62e114e4d0c53b47e89e8d82a4
#
_entry.id   2278bf62e114e4d0c53b47e89e8d82a4
#
_cell.length_a   1.000
_cell.length_b   1.000
_cell.length_c   1.000
_cell.angle_alpha   90.00
_cell.angle_beta   90.00
_cell.angle_gamma   90.00
#
_symmetry.space_group_name_H-M   'P 1'
#
loop_
_entity.id
_entity.type
_entity.pdbx_description
1 polymer ?
#
loop_
_entity_poly.entity_id
_entity_poly.type
_entity_poly.pdbx_seq_one_letter_code
_entity_poly.pdbx_strand_id
1 'polypeptide(L)'
;MSNLFIGIMSGTSRDSLDACLVDFTDHFEIIATETLDFHPNYKTSVEIPFISSEITNKSVEIVKNLIHKSSMSKSKIVGIGFSGQTISHDDHQSLQAGDPKKISKLTNIDGFSDFRNKNIAEGGRGAPLIPDFHKYIFSETGKRKLIINIGGISNGTYLDGENIAAASDIGPGNCLLDFVMTSSQLGDYDEDGQIASNGTINNLIKDQLMSSFMNMGYPRADDITAYIEPLLTRFEEYKKIPVNELLRTLVEVTAEKIKEFYEYCDYPDEVILHGGGTLNKTLMKSIAEKVKTDIKTTDHIVPSRYMESSAFAYLAYADKGVLFK
;
A
#
# COMPACT_ATOMS: atom_id res chain seq x y z
N MET A 1 -24.38 -18.85 -6.14
CA MET A 1 -23.68 -19.20 -4.88
C MET A 1 -23.09 -17.91 -4.34
N SER A 2 -22.98 -17.74 -3.02
CA SER A 2 -22.37 -16.54 -2.44
C SER A 2 -20.87 -16.53 -2.68
N ASN A 3 -20.31 -15.40 -3.07
CA ASN A 3 -18.86 -15.16 -3.24
C ASN A 3 -18.38 -14.03 -2.31
N LEU A 4 -18.84 -14.11 -1.02
CA LEU A 4 -18.43 -13.16 0.01
C LEU A 4 -17.08 -13.56 0.60
N PHE A 5 -16.10 -12.66 0.55
CA PHE A 5 -14.79 -12.86 1.15
C PHE A 5 -14.42 -11.68 2.06
N ILE A 6 -13.70 -11.98 3.12
CA ILE A 6 -13.08 -10.95 3.98
C ILE A 6 -11.60 -10.86 3.61
N GLY A 7 -11.10 -9.66 3.40
CA GLY A 7 -9.68 -9.41 3.28
C GLY A 7 -9.16 -8.66 4.50
N ILE A 8 -8.01 -9.07 5.02
CA ILE A 8 -7.37 -8.49 6.20
C ILE A 8 -5.94 -8.13 5.86
N MET A 9 -5.55 -6.88 6.13
CA MET A 9 -4.22 -6.35 5.83
C MET A 9 -3.66 -5.57 7.02
N SER A 10 -2.39 -5.84 7.33
CA SER A 10 -1.57 -5.01 8.22
C SER A 10 -0.38 -4.48 7.44
N GLY A 11 -0.26 -3.17 7.35
CA GLY A 11 0.84 -2.49 6.67
C GLY A 11 2.17 -2.59 7.42
N THR A 12 3.25 -2.20 6.75
CA THR A 12 4.60 -2.17 7.35
C THR A 12 4.74 -1.15 8.47
N SER A 13 3.90 -0.11 8.48
CA SER A 13 3.83 0.90 9.55
C SER A 13 3.36 0.33 10.90
N ARG A 14 2.62 -0.79 10.89
CA ARG A 14 2.05 -1.46 12.07
C ARG A 14 1.16 -0.56 12.94
N ASP A 15 0.49 0.39 12.32
CA ASP A 15 -0.39 1.32 13.04
C ASP A 15 -1.77 0.71 13.27
N SER A 16 -2.31 0.07 12.26
CA SER A 16 -3.66 -0.50 12.27
C SER A 16 -3.76 -1.79 11.46
N LEU A 17 -4.84 -2.52 11.72
CA LEU A 17 -5.33 -3.63 10.93
C LEU A 17 -6.56 -3.17 10.16
N ASP A 18 -6.50 -3.21 8.85
CA ASP A 18 -7.61 -2.85 7.97
C ASP A 18 -8.25 -4.11 7.39
N ALA A 19 -9.58 -4.13 7.34
CA ALA A 19 -10.30 -5.24 6.75
C ALA A 19 -11.57 -4.78 6.01
N CYS A 20 -11.96 -5.55 5.01
CA CYS A 20 -13.19 -5.37 4.26
C CYS A 20 -13.89 -6.69 4.01
N LEU A 21 -15.22 -6.65 3.96
CA LEU A 21 -16.08 -7.71 3.45
C LEU A 21 -16.49 -7.33 2.02
N VAL A 22 -16.18 -8.18 1.08
CA VAL A 22 -16.38 -7.96 -0.36
C VAL A 22 -17.29 -9.02 -0.94
N ASP A 23 -18.20 -8.61 -1.81
CA ASP A 23 -18.98 -9.51 -2.66
C ASP A 23 -18.39 -9.52 -4.08
N PHE A 24 -18.10 -10.74 -4.58
CA PHE A 24 -17.63 -11.00 -5.94
C PHE A 24 -18.68 -11.76 -6.79
N THR A 25 -19.95 -11.81 -6.36
CA THR A 25 -20.97 -12.64 -7.00
C THR A 25 -21.29 -12.17 -8.42
N ASP A 26 -21.69 -10.93 -8.60
CA ASP A 26 -22.04 -10.37 -9.90
C ASP A 26 -20.99 -9.35 -10.37
N HIS A 27 -20.50 -8.53 -9.43
CA HIS A 27 -19.45 -7.53 -9.63
C HIS A 27 -18.76 -7.29 -8.29
N PHE A 28 -17.64 -6.59 -8.33
CA PHE A 28 -16.93 -6.22 -7.10
C PHE A 28 -17.74 -5.18 -6.32
N GLU A 29 -18.07 -5.50 -5.06
CA GLU A 29 -18.74 -4.57 -4.14
C GLU A 29 -18.19 -4.72 -2.71
N ILE A 30 -17.82 -3.61 -2.09
CA ILE A 30 -17.46 -3.57 -0.66
C ILE A 30 -18.73 -3.42 0.17
N ILE A 31 -19.05 -4.47 0.93
CA ILE A 31 -20.24 -4.53 1.80
C ILE A 31 -19.99 -3.80 3.13
N ALA A 32 -18.81 -3.96 3.70
CA ALA A 32 -18.44 -3.35 4.97
C ALA A 32 -16.92 -3.23 5.08
N THR A 33 -16.49 -2.23 5.83
CA THR A 33 -15.10 -1.98 6.16
C THR A 33 -14.93 -1.78 7.66
N GLU A 34 -13.75 -2.13 8.17
CA GLU A 34 -13.40 -1.96 9.58
C GLU A 34 -11.89 -1.71 9.72
N THR A 35 -11.53 -0.93 10.72
CA THR A 35 -10.13 -0.68 11.10
C THR A 35 -10.00 -0.83 12.61
N LEU A 36 -8.97 -1.52 13.05
CA LEU A 36 -8.60 -1.65 14.46
C LEU A 36 -7.15 -1.18 14.64
N ASP A 37 -6.95 -0.20 15.51
CA ASP A 37 -5.61 0.25 15.86
C ASP A 37 -4.88 -0.81 16.67
N PHE A 38 -3.59 -0.98 16.42
CA PHE A 38 -2.74 -1.80 17.28
C PHE A 38 -2.33 -1.05 18.54
N HIS A 39 -2.01 -1.80 19.58
CA HIS A 39 -1.41 -1.21 20.78
C HIS A 39 -0.04 -0.60 20.41
N PRO A 40 0.35 0.56 20.97
CA PRO A 40 1.62 1.21 20.66
C PRO A 40 2.85 0.28 20.74
N ASN A 41 2.87 -0.66 21.69
CA ASN A 41 3.94 -1.66 21.81
C ASN A 41 4.05 -2.60 20.62
N TYR A 42 3.00 -2.77 19.83
CA TYR A 42 3.03 -3.61 18.62
C TYR A 42 3.90 -2.98 17.52
N LYS A 43 3.81 -1.67 17.35
CA LYS A 43 4.58 -0.92 16.34
C LYS A 43 6.08 -1.08 16.52
N THR A 44 6.55 -1.05 17.77
CA THR A 44 7.98 -1.09 18.13
C THR A 44 8.51 -2.48 18.47
N SER A 45 7.63 -3.49 18.58
CA SER A 45 8.03 -4.84 18.98
C SER A 45 8.85 -5.53 17.89
N VAL A 46 9.89 -6.24 18.35
CA VAL A 46 10.68 -7.17 17.52
C VAL A 46 10.40 -8.63 17.90
N GLU A 47 9.56 -8.87 18.89
CA GLU A 47 9.23 -10.22 19.40
C GLU A 47 8.16 -10.87 18.50
N ILE A 48 8.57 -11.77 17.62
CA ILE A 48 7.68 -12.45 16.68
C ILE A 48 6.49 -13.15 17.35
N PRO A 49 6.66 -13.87 18.50
CA PRO A 49 5.52 -14.49 19.20
C PRO A 49 4.46 -13.48 19.66
N PHE A 50 4.87 -12.32 20.16
CA PHE A 50 3.97 -11.24 20.56
C PHE A 50 3.24 -10.67 19.33
N ILE A 51 4.00 -10.34 18.28
CA ILE A 51 3.44 -9.83 17.01
C ILE A 51 2.42 -10.83 16.45
N SER A 52 2.77 -12.11 16.39
CA SER A 52 1.89 -13.17 15.86
C SER A 52 0.60 -13.32 16.68
N SER A 53 0.71 -13.27 18.01
CA SER A 53 -0.46 -13.36 18.89
C SER A 53 -1.38 -12.15 18.73
N GLU A 54 -0.82 -10.96 18.71
CA GLU A 54 -1.58 -9.71 18.62
C GLU A 54 -2.34 -9.59 17.30
N ILE A 55 -1.65 -9.79 16.16
CA ILE A 55 -2.32 -9.71 14.85
C ILE A 55 -3.38 -10.81 14.70
N THR A 56 -3.15 -12.01 15.23
CA THR A 56 -4.13 -13.11 15.18
C THR A 56 -5.38 -12.74 15.96
N ASN A 57 -5.24 -12.25 17.19
CA ASN A 57 -6.37 -11.89 18.03
C ASN A 57 -7.16 -10.71 17.45
N LYS A 58 -6.48 -9.68 16.96
CA LYS A 58 -7.08 -8.54 16.27
C LYS A 58 -7.80 -8.97 14.98
N SER A 59 -7.25 -9.95 14.24
CA SER A 59 -7.91 -10.49 13.05
C SER A 59 -9.21 -11.20 13.38
N VAL A 60 -9.27 -11.94 14.47
CA VAL A 60 -10.53 -12.56 14.94
C VAL A 60 -11.55 -11.50 15.37
N GLU A 61 -11.09 -10.46 16.07
CA GLU A 61 -11.94 -9.34 16.50
C GLU A 61 -12.54 -8.60 15.29
N ILE A 62 -11.70 -8.21 14.32
CA ILE A 62 -12.14 -7.44 13.14
C ILE A 62 -13.13 -8.22 12.27
N VAL A 63 -12.95 -9.54 12.13
CA VAL A 63 -13.90 -10.41 11.42
C VAL A 63 -15.28 -10.41 12.10
N LYS A 64 -15.32 -10.49 13.43
CA LYS A 64 -16.58 -10.44 14.18
C LYS A 64 -17.26 -9.08 14.02
N ASN A 65 -16.50 -8.00 14.06
CA ASN A 65 -17.00 -6.64 13.87
C ASN A 65 -17.59 -6.45 12.46
N LEU A 66 -16.90 -6.92 11.42
CA LEU A 66 -17.39 -6.86 10.04
C LEU A 66 -18.70 -7.64 9.85
N ILE A 67 -18.80 -8.85 10.40
CA ILE A 67 -20.03 -9.66 10.35
C ILE A 67 -21.17 -8.92 11.02
N HIS A 68 -20.95 -8.37 12.20
CA HIS A 68 -21.96 -7.60 12.93
C HIS A 68 -22.37 -6.35 12.16
N LYS A 69 -21.42 -5.57 11.66
CA LYS A 69 -21.63 -4.30 10.95
C LYS A 69 -22.37 -4.50 9.62
N SER A 70 -22.03 -5.56 8.89
CA SER A 70 -22.65 -5.87 7.60
C SER A 70 -24.06 -6.46 7.72
N SER A 71 -24.45 -6.93 8.89
CA SER A 71 -25.69 -7.72 9.09
C SER A 71 -25.78 -8.99 8.22
N MET A 72 -24.66 -9.41 7.63
CA MET A 72 -24.60 -10.59 6.78
C MET A 72 -24.52 -11.88 7.61
N SER A 73 -25.18 -12.94 7.14
CA SER A 73 -25.02 -14.27 7.77
C SER A 73 -23.61 -14.76 7.55
N LYS A 74 -22.93 -15.17 8.62
CA LYS A 74 -21.60 -15.78 8.59
C LYS A 74 -21.52 -16.96 7.59
N SER A 75 -22.60 -17.74 7.47
CA SER A 75 -22.67 -18.90 6.56
C SER A 75 -22.59 -18.54 5.07
N LYS A 76 -22.71 -17.25 4.71
CA LYS A 76 -22.52 -16.75 3.35
C LYS A 76 -21.08 -16.37 3.04
N ILE A 77 -20.23 -16.20 4.05
CA ILE A 77 -18.82 -15.84 3.87
C ILE A 77 -18.04 -17.11 3.55
N VAL A 78 -17.42 -17.12 2.37
CA VAL A 78 -16.71 -18.27 1.82
C VAL A 78 -15.30 -18.39 2.39
N GLY A 79 -14.61 -17.24 2.60
CA GLY A 79 -13.24 -17.27 3.06
C GLY A 79 -12.72 -15.95 3.59
N ILE A 80 -11.59 -16.03 4.28
CA ILE A 80 -10.82 -14.90 4.81
C ILE A 80 -9.44 -14.91 4.15
N GLY A 81 -9.09 -13.87 3.40
CA GLY A 81 -7.73 -13.60 2.94
C GLY A 81 -6.94 -12.84 4.00
N PHE A 82 -5.94 -13.46 4.58
CA PHE A 82 -5.14 -12.91 5.67
C PHE A 82 -3.70 -12.66 5.21
N SER A 83 -3.26 -11.40 5.17
CA SER A 83 -1.91 -11.04 4.74
C SER A 83 -0.83 -11.50 5.71
N GLY A 84 -1.13 -11.63 6.99
CA GLY A 84 -0.14 -11.66 8.05
C GLY A 84 0.58 -10.30 8.22
N GLN A 85 1.46 -10.23 9.23
CA GLN A 85 2.42 -9.13 9.37
C GLN A 85 3.76 -9.55 8.79
N THR A 86 4.22 -8.89 7.75
CA THR A 86 5.53 -9.20 7.17
C THR A 86 6.65 -8.90 8.17
N ILE A 87 7.47 -9.90 8.43
CA ILE A 87 8.67 -9.86 9.29
C ILE A 87 9.92 -9.74 8.42
N SER A 88 10.01 -10.56 7.37
CA SER A 88 11.08 -10.53 6.38
C SER A 88 10.57 -10.99 5.02
N HIS A 89 11.20 -10.52 3.97
CA HIS A 89 10.88 -10.89 2.60
C HIS A 89 12.12 -10.75 1.73
N ASP A 90 12.34 -11.77 0.90
CA ASP A 90 13.29 -11.76 -0.20
C ASP A 90 12.71 -12.51 -1.41
N ASP A 91 13.45 -12.60 -2.51
CA ASP A 91 12.98 -13.26 -3.74
C ASP A 91 12.80 -14.79 -3.63
N HIS A 92 13.19 -15.41 -2.50
CA HIS A 92 13.14 -16.86 -2.29
C HIS A 92 12.15 -17.27 -1.22
N GLN A 93 11.91 -16.40 -0.24
CA GLN A 93 11.02 -16.69 0.88
C GLN A 93 10.45 -15.43 1.52
N SER A 94 9.34 -15.60 2.19
CA SER A 94 8.71 -14.52 2.94
C SER A 94 8.17 -15.05 4.26
N LEU A 95 8.46 -14.35 5.35
CA LEU A 95 7.97 -14.70 6.68
C LEU A 95 6.90 -13.68 7.11
N GLN A 96 5.69 -14.16 7.35
CA GLN A 96 4.60 -13.39 7.93
C GLN A 96 4.28 -13.93 9.33
N ALA A 97 4.15 -13.04 10.30
CA ALA A 97 3.61 -13.36 11.61
C ALA A 97 2.08 -13.40 11.57
N GLY A 98 1.50 -14.25 12.41
CA GLY A 98 0.07 -14.52 12.52
C GLY A 98 -0.23 -16.01 12.35
N ASP A 99 -1.41 -16.42 12.83
CA ASP A 99 -1.85 -17.83 12.80
C ASP A 99 -3.18 -17.96 12.04
N PRO A 100 -3.14 -18.20 10.72
CA PRO A 100 -4.36 -18.34 9.91
C PRO A 100 -5.24 -19.52 10.33
N LYS A 101 -4.67 -20.61 10.86
CA LYS A 101 -5.45 -21.75 11.38
C LYS A 101 -6.26 -21.36 12.61
N LYS A 102 -5.66 -20.60 13.53
CA LYS A 102 -6.36 -20.11 14.71
C LYS A 102 -7.47 -19.12 14.33
N ILE A 103 -7.23 -18.24 13.33
CA ILE A 103 -8.25 -17.34 12.81
C ILE A 103 -9.41 -18.15 12.24
N SER A 104 -9.16 -19.11 11.34
CA SER A 104 -10.18 -19.97 10.76
C SER A 104 -10.98 -20.71 11.84
N LYS A 105 -10.31 -21.37 12.78
CA LYS A 105 -10.95 -22.11 13.88
C LYS A 105 -11.84 -21.22 14.76
N LEU A 106 -11.39 -20.01 15.14
CA LEU A 106 -12.13 -19.11 16.03
C LEU A 106 -13.26 -18.37 15.34
N THR A 107 -13.17 -18.16 14.04
CA THR A 107 -14.23 -17.54 13.23
C THR A 107 -15.17 -18.57 12.62
N ASN A 108 -14.74 -19.83 12.48
CA ASN A 108 -15.40 -20.89 11.73
C ASN A 108 -15.68 -20.46 10.27
N ILE A 109 -14.68 -19.87 9.63
CA ILE A 109 -14.63 -19.49 8.21
C ILE A 109 -13.27 -19.94 7.68
N ASP A 110 -13.24 -20.53 6.49
CA ASP A 110 -11.99 -20.98 5.87
C ASP A 110 -11.01 -19.80 5.70
N GLY A 111 -9.73 -20.01 6.05
CA GLY A 111 -8.67 -19.01 5.95
C GLY A 111 -7.78 -19.26 4.73
N PHE A 112 -7.44 -18.20 4.03
CA PHE A 112 -6.42 -18.19 2.96
C PHE A 112 -5.29 -17.28 3.39
N SER A 113 -4.06 -17.76 3.31
CA SER A 113 -2.87 -16.99 3.67
C SER A 113 -1.65 -17.49 2.89
N ASP A 114 -0.45 -17.06 3.31
CA ASP A 114 0.82 -17.46 2.68
C ASP A 114 0.89 -17.19 1.17
N PHE A 115 0.22 -16.11 0.74
CA PHE A 115 0.13 -15.70 -0.65
C PHE A 115 1.50 -15.44 -1.28
N ARG A 116 2.46 -14.91 -0.50
CA ARG A 116 3.80 -14.57 -0.98
C ARG A 116 4.60 -15.81 -1.32
N ASN A 117 4.69 -16.79 -0.40
CA ASN A 117 5.43 -18.02 -0.65
C ASN A 117 4.76 -18.87 -1.74
N LYS A 118 3.42 -18.87 -1.81
CA LYS A 118 2.71 -19.53 -2.92
C LYS A 118 3.07 -18.89 -4.26
N ASN A 119 3.08 -17.57 -4.36
CA ASN A 119 3.51 -16.86 -5.57
C ASN A 119 4.99 -17.15 -5.93
N ILE A 120 5.89 -17.20 -4.94
CA ILE A 120 7.29 -17.58 -5.16
C ILE A 120 7.39 -19.01 -5.69
N ALA A 121 6.65 -19.95 -5.11
CA ALA A 121 6.61 -21.35 -5.56
C ALA A 121 6.07 -21.51 -6.99
N GLU A 122 5.22 -20.58 -7.44
CA GLU A 122 4.68 -20.50 -8.80
C GLU A 122 5.59 -19.72 -9.77
N GLY A 123 6.79 -19.31 -9.34
CA GLY A 123 7.81 -18.63 -10.15
C GLY A 123 7.74 -17.09 -10.10
N GLY A 124 6.92 -16.53 -9.22
CA GLY A 124 6.90 -15.09 -8.93
C GLY A 124 7.93 -14.68 -7.88
N ARG A 125 7.88 -13.43 -7.43
CA ARG A 125 8.77 -12.86 -6.41
C ARG A 125 8.13 -12.69 -5.04
N GLY A 126 6.85 -13.08 -4.89
CA GLY A 126 6.10 -12.89 -3.64
C GLY A 126 5.68 -11.46 -3.32
N ALA A 127 6.18 -10.48 -4.08
CA ALA A 127 5.80 -9.07 -4.04
C ALA A 127 6.09 -8.40 -5.39
N PRO A 128 5.29 -7.38 -5.81
CA PRO A 128 4.02 -7.00 -5.22
C PRO A 128 2.90 -8.01 -5.54
N LEU A 129 1.88 -8.12 -4.68
CA LEU A 129 0.70 -8.99 -4.88
C LEU A 129 -0.54 -8.24 -5.39
N ILE A 130 -0.58 -6.93 -5.19
CA ILE A 130 -1.73 -6.08 -5.55
C ILE A 130 -1.98 -5.94 -7.06
N PRO A 131 -0.99 -6.12 -7.97
CA PRO A 131 -1.21 -5.96 -9.41
C PRO A 131 -2.32 -6.84 -10.00
N ASP A 132 -2.51 -8.06 -9.52
CA ASP A 132 -3.60 -8.94 -9.96
C ASP A 132 -4.97 -8.34 -9.63
N PHE A 133 -5.09 -7.71 -8.47
CA PHE A 133 -6.31 -7.02 -8.06
C PHE A 133 -6.52 -5.72 -8.84
N HIS A 134 -5.46 -4.95 -9.09
CA HIS A 134 -5.54 -3.77 -9.95
C HIS A 134 -6.03 -4.16 -11.35
N LYS A 135 -5.48 -5.24 -11.92
CA LYS A 135 -5.97 -5.79 -13.20
C LYS A 135 -7.45 -6.14 -13.12
N TYR A 136 -7.88 -6.86 -12.08
CA TYR A 136 -9.27 -7.29 -11.92
C TYR A 136 -10.26 -6.11 -11.92
N ILE A 137 -9.89 -4.99 -11.24
CA ILE A 137 -10.80 -3.85 -11.09
C ILE A 137 -10.69 -2.83 -12.23
N PHE A 138 -9.46 -2.56 -12.71
CA PHE A 138 -9.18 -1.40 -13.55
C PHE A 138 -8.86 -1.75 -15.01
N SER A 139 -8.66 -3.03 -15.38
CA SER A 139 -8.38 -3.38 -16.77
C SER A 139 -9.55 -3.01 -17.68
N GLU A 140 -9.21 -2.50 -18.86
CA GLU A 140 -10.19 -2.09 -19.87
C GLU A 140 -9.56 -2.23 -21.26
N THR A 141 -10.19 -3.03 -22.13
CA THR A 141 -9.69 -3.30 -23.48
C THR A 141 -9.41 -1.99 -24.25
N GLY A 142 -8.19 -1.88 -24.76
CA GLY A 142 -7.77 -0.74 -25.59
C GLY A 142 -7.41 0.52 -24.81
N LYS A 143 -7.35 0.46 -23.47
CA LYS A 143 -6.88 1.58 -22.63
C LYS A 143 -5.63 1.21 -21.86
N ARG A 144 -4.74 2.18 -21.69
CA ARG A 144 -3.53 2.09 -20.90
C ARG A 144 -3.73 2.85 -19.59
N LYS A 145 -3.63 2.14 -18.46
CA LYS A 145 -3.90 2.72 -17.15
C LYS A 145 -2.70 2.50 -16.22
N LEU A 146 -2.36 3.52 -15.47
CA LEU A 146 -1.32 3.45 -14.44
C LEU A 146 -1.97 3.64 -13.07
N ILE A 147 -1.93 2.61 -12.24
CA ILE A 147 -2.44 2.63 -10.88
C ILE A 147 -1.26 2.78 -9.93
N ILE A 148 -1.26 3.81 -9.09
CA ILE A 148 -0.16 4.11 -8.17
C ILE A 148 -0.66 4.15 -6.74
N ASN A 149 -0.01 3.36 -5.88
CA ASN A 149 -0.10 3.46 -4.44
C ASN A 149 0.95 4.46 -3.93
N ILE A 150 0.52 5.48 -3.19
CA ILE A 150 1.42 6.42 -2.50
C ILE A 150 1.39 6.10 -1.00
N GLY A 151 2.20 5.10 -0.62
CA GLY A 151 2.48 4.71 0.76
C GLY A 151 3.75 5.36 1.30
N GLY A 152 4.49 4.68 2.17
CA GLY A 152 5.86 5.09 2.54
C GLY A 152 6.78 5.09 1.33
N ILE A 153 6.73 4.04 0.52
CA ILE A 153 7.25 3.94 -0.85
C ILE A 153 6.07 4.08 -1.80
N SER A 154 6.26 4.78 -2.93
CA SER A 154 5.32 4.77 -4.03
C SER A 154 5.58 3.57 -4.92
N ASN A 155 4.53 2.83 -5.29
CA ASN A 155 4.61 1.71 -6.24
C ASN A 155 3.48 1.78 -7.27
N GLY A 156 3.70 1.21 -8.45
CA GLY A 156 2.78 1.32 -9.58
C GLY A 156 2.54 0.01 -10.29
N THR A 157 1.34 -0.12 -10.84
CA THR A 157 0.91 -1.16 -11.76
C THR A 157 0.49 -0.52 -13.07
N TYR A 158 1.19 -0.83 -14.14
CA TYR A 158 0.84 -0.40 -15.48
C TYR A 158 0.05 -1.50 -16.20
N LEU A 159 -1.14 -1.16 -16.63
CA LEU A 159 -2.04 -2.02 -17.41
C LEU A 159 -2.07 -1.54 -18.86
N ASP A 160 -1.80 -2.46 -19.79
CA ASP A 160 -2.05 -2.26 -21.23
C ASP A 160 -3.22 -3.16 -21.64
N GLY A 161 -4.37 -2.56 -21.80
CA GLY A 161 -5.62 -3.28 -21.95
C GLY A 161 -5.89 -4.20 -20.74
N GLU A 162 -5.97 -5.49 -21.01
CA GLU A 162 -6.22 -6.52 -20.00
C GLU A 162 -4.92 -7.17 -19.46
N ASN A 163 -3.75 -6.61 -19.76
CA ASN A 163 -2.48 -7.18 -19.34
C ASN A 163 -1.76 -6.28 -18.34
N ILE A 164 -1.10 -6.89 -17.36
CA ILE A 164 -0.12 -6.21 -16.51
C ILE A 164 1.16 -6.09 -17.34
N ALA A 165 1.45 -4.88 -17.83
CA ALA A 165 2.64 -4.61 -18.61
C ALA A 165 3.87 -4.33 -17.74
N ALA A 166 3.67 -3.71 -16.56
CA ALA A 166 4.73 -3.53 -15.56
C ALA A 166 4.13 -3.42 -14.16
N ALA A 167 4.92 -3.85 -13.16
CA ALA A 167 4.67 -3.58 -11.75
C ALA A 167 6.03 -3.30 -11.08
N SER A 168 6.12 -2.20 -10.32
CA SER A 168 7.40 -1.72 -9.78
C SER A 168 7.21 -0.78 -8.61
N ASP A 169 8.18 -0.78 -7.69
CA ASP A 169 8.40 0.39 -6.86
C ASP A 169 8.89 1.55 -7.73
N ILE A 170 8.44 2.76 -7.38
CA ILE A 170 8.64 3.99 -8.17
C ILE A 170 9.72 4.86 -7.52
N GLY A 171 9.57 5.08 -6.22
CA GLY A 171 10.39 6.02 -5.49
C GLY A 171 9.84 6.29 -4.09
N PRO A 172 10.37 7.29 -3.38
CA PRO A 172 9.82 7.68 -2.10
C PRO A 172 8.37 8.14 -2.28
N GLY A 173 7.49 7.64 -1.39
CA GLY A 173 6.16 8.19 -1.20
C GLY A 173 6.16 9.20 -0.06
N ASN A 174 5.58 8.83 1.08
CA ASN A 174 5.54 9.67 2.27
C ASN A 174 6.80 9.56 3.16
N CYS A 175 7.62 8.53 2.99
CA CYS A 175 8.70 8.20 3.94
C CYS A 175 9.66 9.36 4.23
N LEU A 176 10.01 10.16 3.21
CA LEU A 176 10.89 11.32 3.40
C LEU A 176 10.18 12.45 4.15
N LEU A 177 8.89 12.65 3.86
CA LEU A 177 8.05 13.66 4.53
C LEU A 177 7.86 13.30 6.00
N ASP A 178 7.44 12.07 6.28
CA ASP A 178 7.18 11.57 7.62
C ASP A 178 8.47 11.57 8.47
N PHE A 179 9.61 11.24 7.85
CA PHE A 179 10.91 11.34 8.51
C PHE A 179 11.22 12.78 8.95
N VAL A 180 11.01 13.78 8.07
CA VAL A 180 11.27 15.19 8.41
C VAL A 180 10.30 15.68 9.48
N MET A 181 9.01 15.33 9.39
CA MET A 181 8.00 15.70 10.38
C MET A 181 8.36 15.16 11.77
N THR A 182 8.66 13.86 11.86
CA THR A 182 9.03 13.20 13.12
C THR A 182 10.35 13.76 13.70
N SER A 183 11.37 13.91 12.85
CA SER A 183 12.68 14.44 13.27
C SER A 183 12.62 15.91 13.70
N SER A 184 11.66 16.67 13.18
CA SER A 184 11.40 18.06 13.55
C SER A 184 10.43 18.20 14.73
N GLN A 185 9.91 17.10 15.28
CA GLN A 185 8.92 17.07 16.36
C GLN A 185 7.62 17.80 16.04
N LEU A 186 7.20 17.75 14.76
CA LEU A 186 5.99 18.41 14.25
C LEU A 186 4.79 17.46 14.13
N GLY A 187 4.97 16.18 14.44
CA GLY A 187 3.98 15.12 14.31
C GLY A 187 4.49 13.97 13.46
N ASP A 188 3.60 13.02 13.16
CA ASP A 188 3.96 11.83 12.39
C ASP A 188 3.95 12.10 10.88
N TYR A 189 3.13 13.04 10.40
CA TYR A 189 3.00 13.42 8.98
C TYR A 189 2.48 14.87 8.82
N ASP A 190 2.66 15.44 7.62
CA ASP A 190 2.13 16.77 7.25
C ASP A 190 0.67 16.65 6.80
N GLU A 191 -0.26 16.91 7.71
CA GLU A 191 -1.70 16.78 7.46
C GLU A 191 -2.13 17.67 6.28
N ASP A 192 -2.80 17.05 5.28
CA ASP A 192 -3.23 17.71 4.03
C ASP A 192 -2.08 18.37 3.22
N GLY A 193 -0.81 18.18 3.61
CA GLY A 193 0.34 18.88 3.03
C GLY A 193 0.37 20.37 3.36
N GLN A 194 -0.18 20.77 4.52
CA GLN A 194 -0.35 22.17 4.89
C GLN A 194 0.97 22.88 5.14
N ILE A 195 1.94 22.24 5.79
CA ILE A 195 3.25 22.83 6.05
C ILE A 195 4.00 22.99 4.73
N ALA A 196 4.04 21.94 3.91
CA ALA A 196 4.67 21.97 2.60
C ALA A 196 4.08 23.04 1.68
N SER A 197 2.75 23.28 1.75
CA SER A 197 2.07 24.27 0.91
C SER A 197 2.55 25.71 1.10
N ASN A 198 3.14 26.02 2.26
CA ASN A 198 3.68 27.33 2.61
C ASN A 198 5.20 27.45 2.30
N GLY A 199 5.79 26.41 1.71
CA GLY A 199 7.21 26.38 1.34
C GLY A 199 7.43 26.69 -0.13
N THR A 200 8.70 26.93 -0.46
CA THR A 200 9.21 27.03 -1.83
C THR A 200 10.11 25.83 -2.14
N ILE A 201 10.27 25.50 -3.41
CA ILE A 201 11.13 24.39 -3.83
C ILE A 201 12.59 24.83 -3.80
N ASN A 202 13.41 24.11 -3.05
CA ASN A 202 14.87 24.27 -3.09
C ASN A 202 15.44 23.33 -4.16
N ASN A 203 15.75 23.90 -5.34
CA ASN A 203 16.23 23.11 -6.47
C ASN A 203 17.56 22.41 -6.19
N LEU A 204 18.44 23.00 -5.38
CA LEU A 204 19.72 22.36 -5.04
C LEU A 204 19.50 21.05 -4.27
N ILE A 205 18.66 21.08 -3.24
CA ILE A 205 18.33 19.89 -2.44
C ILE A 205 17.58 18.86 -3.30
N LYS A 206 16.60 19.32 -4.10
CA LYS A 206 15.87 18.46 -5.02
C LYS A 206 16.83 17.70 -5.95
N ASP A 207 17.73 18.42 -6.62
CA ASP A 207 18.65 17.83 -7.60
C ASP A 207 19.65 16.88 -6.94
N GLN A 208 20.10 17.18 -5.72
CA GLN A 208 20.95 16.28 -4.92
C GLN A 208 20.23 14.96 -4.59
N LEU A 209 18.98 15.01 -4.13
CA LEU A 209 18.20 13.81 -3.83
C LEU A 209 17.84 13.02 -5.10
N MET A 210 17.41 13.70 -6.16
CA MET A 210 17.13 13.06 -7.45
C MET A 210 18.37 12.36 -8.01
N SER A 211 19.56 12.98 -7.89
CA SER A 211 20.82 12.35 -8.30
C SER A 211 21.13 11.07 -7.51
N SER A 212 20.75 11.01 -6.25
CA SER A 212 20.93 9.80 -5.42
C SER A 212 20.04 8.62 -5.90
N PHE A 213 18.96 8.92 -6.62
CA PHE A 213 17.99 7.93 -7.12
C PHE A 213 18.13 7.64 -8.63
N MET A 214 19.10 8.27 -9.33
CA MET A 214 19.22 8.22 -10.80
C MET A 214 19.48 6.82 -11.38
N ASN A 215 20.18 5.95 -10.66
CA ASN A 215 20.56 4.63 -11.17
C ASN A 215 19.55 3.52 -10.84
N MET A 216 18.39 3.88 -10.34
CA MET A 216 17.34 2.94 -9.99
C MET A 216 16.42 2.70 -11.20
N GLY A 217 16.79 1.72 -12.05
CA GLY A 217 15.97 1.34 -13.22
C GLY A 217 14.66 0.62 -12.84
N TYR A 218 13.75 0.50 -13.79
CA TYR A 218 12.47 -0.23 -13.64
C TYR A 218 12.51 -1.56 -14.43
N PRO A 219 11.78 -2.64 -14.00
CA PRO A 219 11.06 -2.77 -12.74
C PRO A 219 11.99 -3.08 -11.55
N ARG A 220 11.59 -2.69 -10.33
CA ARG A 220 12.37 -2.93 -9.11
C ARG A 220 11.48 -3.15 -7.89
N ALA A 221 12.08 -3.68 -6.83
CA ALA A 221 11.54 -3.71 -5.47
C ALA A 221 12.57 -3.06 -4.55
N ASP A 222 12.14 -2.09 -3.75
CA ASP A 222 13.03 -1.22 -2.97
C ASP A 222 12.79 -1.42 -1.47
N ASP A 223 13.86 -1.23 -0.69
CA ASP A 223 13.75 -1.03 0.74
C ASP A 223 13.66 0.48 1.04
N ILE A 224 12.88 0.85 2.05
CA ILE A 224 12.67 2.25 2.45
C ILE A 224 13.98 2.96 2.81
N THR A 225 14.97 2.22 3.30
CA THR A 225 16.31 2.73 3.63
C THR A 225 17.01 3.32 2.43
N ALA A 226 16.77 2.78 1.22
CA ALA A 226 17.33 3.31 -0.03
C ALA A 226 16.96 4.78 -0.27
N TYR A 227 15.83 5.23 0.29
CA TYR A 227 15.38 6.62 0.18
C TYR A 227 15.76 7.46 1.41
N ILE A 228 15.71 6.86 2.60
CA ILE A 228 16.00 7.58 3.85
C ILE A 228 17.49 7.87 4.01
N GLU A 229 18.38 6.96 3.65
CA GLU A 229 19.84 7.13 3.83
C GLU A 229 20.41 8.36 3.09
N PRO A 230 20.06 8.65 1.82
CA PRO A 230 20.52 9.87 1.16
C PRO A 230 20.07 11.15 1.86
N LEU A 231 18.86 11.17 2.41
CA LEU A 231 18.35 12.29 3.22
C LEU A 231 19.12 12.38 4.53
N LEU A 232 19.28 11.26 5.26
CA LEU A 232 20.00 11.20 6.54
C LEU A 232 21.44 11.71 6.43
N THR A 233 22.15 11.31 5.39
CA THR A 233 23.55 11.68 5.16
C THR A 233 23.75 13.19 5.13
N ARG A 234 22.74 13.96 4.72
CA ARG A 234 22.77 15.42 4.60
C ARG A 234 21.80 16.14 5.54
N PHE A 235 21.14 15.41 6.44
CA PHE A 235 20.06 15.97 7.23
C PHE A 235 20.51 17.14 8.12
N GLU A 236 21.73 17.07 8.68
CA GLU A 236 22.31 18.17 9.47
C GLU A 236 22.51 19.47 8.66
N GLU A 237 22.64 19.35 7.35
CA GLU A 237 22.69 20.50 6.44
C GLU A 237 21.27 20.97 6.11
N TYR A 238 20.40 20.03 5.74
CA TYR A 238 19.04 20.33 5.30
C TYR A 238 18.14 20.92 6.38
N LYS A 239 18.32 20.52 7.65
CA LYS A 239 17.55 21.10 8.77
C LYS A 239 17.86 22.56 9.06
N LYS A 240 18.87 23.16 8.40
CA LYS A 240 19.17 24.59 8.51
C LYS A 240 18.24 25.48 7.69
N ILE A 241 17.53 24.90 6.71
CA ILE A 241 16.51 25.62 5.96
C ILE A 241 15.15 25.54 6.68
N PRO A 242 14.20 26.42 6.37
CA PRO A 242 12.85 26.34 6.91
C PRO A 242 12.21 24.98 6.60
N VAL A 243 11.57 24.38 7.59
CA VAL A 243 10.97 23.03 7.46
C VAL A 243 9.92 22.95 6.35
N ASN A 244 9.13 24.01 6.16
CA ASN A 244 8.15 24.09 5.07
C ASN A 244 8.82 24.06 3.68
N GLU A 245 9.99 24.69 3.54
CA GLU A 245 10.78 24.65 2.30
C GLU A 245 11.33 23.23 2.06
N LEU A 246 11.84 22.57 3.10
CA LEU A 246 12.31 21.18 2.99
C LEU A 246 11.15 20.25 2.61
N LEU A 247 10.03 20.31 3.32
CA LEU A 247 8.86 19.49 3.01
C LEU A 247 8.31 19.75 1.61
N ARG A 248 8.24 21.02 1.17
CA ARG A 248 7.82 21.36 -0.21
C ARG A 248 8.76 20.76 -1.25
N THR A 249 10.06 20.75 -0.95
CA THR A 249 11.08 20.17 -1.83
C THR A 249 10.92 18.64 -1.91
N LEU A 250 10.65 17.96 -0.80
CA LEU A 250 10.44 16.51 -0.77
C LEU A 250 9.15 16.09 -1.48
N VAL A 251 8.08 16.89 -1.35
CA VAL A 251 6.85 16.70 -2.18
C VAL A 251 7.20 16.71 -3.66
N GLU A 252 8.06 17.64 -4.07
CA GLU A 252 8.48 17.75 -5.47
C GLU A 252 9.32 16.55 -5.92
N VAL A 253 10.21 16.04 -5.07
CA VAL A 253 10.98 14.79 -5.34
C VAL A 253 10.05 13.60 -5.57
N THR A 254 9.06 13.41 -4.71
CA THR A 254 8.06 12.32 -4.88
C THR A 254 7.31 12.48 -6.20
N ALA A 255 6.84 13.68 -6.51
CA ALA A 255 6.10 13.97 -7.74
C ALA A 255 6.96 13.76 -9.00
N GLU A 256 8.26 14.11 -8.97
CA GLU A 256 9.19 13.84 -10.09
C GLU A 256 9.40 12.33 -10.30
N LYS A 257 9.54 11.54 -9.23
CA LYS A 257 9.67 10.07 -9.36
C LYS A 257 8.42 9.42 -9.94
N ILE A 258 7.24 9.90 -9.57
CA ILE A 258 5.97 9.46 -10.16
C ILE A 258 5.92 9.83 -11.65
N LYS A 259 6.35 11.04 -12.02
CA LYS A 259 6.45 11.46 -13.42
C LYS A 259 7.42 10.57 -14.21
N GLU A 260 8.61 10.27 -13.69
CA GLU A 260 9.57 9.39 -14.35
C GLU A 260 8.97 8.00 -14.65
N PHE A 261 8.20 7.45 -13.71
CA PHE A 261 7.54 6.17 -13.94
C PHE A 261 6.37 6.27 -14.93
N TYR A 262 5.61 7.36 -14.92
CA TYR A 262 4.59 7.66 -15.92
C TYR A 262 5.19 7.73 -17.34
N GLU A 263 6.36 8.35 -17.49
CA GLU A 263 7.12 8.42 -18.75
C GLU A 263 7.67 7.04 -19.14
N TYR A 264 8.20 6.26 -18.19
CA TYR A 264 8.63 4.87 -18.42
C TYR A 264 7.49 3.98 -18.94
N CYS A 265 6.27 4.20 -18.48
CA CYS A 265 5.06 3.51 -18.95
C CYS A 265 4.50 4.07 -20.29
N ASP A 266 5.27 4.88 -21.01
CA ASP A 266 4.90 5.47 -22.30
C ASP A 266 3.60 6.29 -22.25
N TYR A 267 3.47 7.15 -21.23
CA TYR A 267 2.37 8.10 -21.08
C TYR A 267 0.99 7.45 -21.11
N PRO A 268 0.60 6.68 -20.09
CA PRO A 268 -0.72 6.04 -19.97
C PRO A 268 -1.88 7.01 -20.15
N ASP A 269 -2.99 6.50 -20.67
CA ASP A 269 -4.18 7.31 -20.97
C ASP A 269 -4.90 7.80 -19.70
N GLU A 270 -4.72 7.09 -18.58
CA GLU A 270 -5.33 7.40 -17.29
C GLU A 270 -4.36 7.05 -16.15
N VAL A 271 -4.32 7.90 -15.12
CA VAL A 271 -3.59 7.64 -13.87
C VAL A 271 -4.57 7.59 -12.70
N ILE A 272 -4.50 6.50 -11.93
CA ILE A 272 -5.36 6.25 -10.78
C ILE A 272 -4.49 6.17 -9.53
N LEU A 273 -4.75 7.04 -8.57
CA LEU A 273 -3.95 7.15 -7.35
C LEU A 273 -4.70 6.61 -6.14
N HIS A 274 -4.00 5.93 -5.25
CA HIS A 274 -4.49 5.53 -3.94
C HIS A 274 -3.38 5.57 -2.88
N GLY A 275 -3.70 5.18 -1.65
CA GLY A 275 -2.78 5.22 -0.52
C GLY A 275 -2.85 6.54 0.25
N GLY A 276 -2.20 6.59 1.40
CA GLY A 276 -2.24 7.74 2.32
C GLY A 276 -1.74 9.06 1.71
N GLY A 277 -0.80 8.98 0.76
CA GLY A 277 -0.28 10.16 0.07
C GLY A 277 -1.31 10.92 -0.76
N THR A 278 -2.44 10.30 -1.14
CA THR A 278 -3.53 11.00 -1.83
C THR A 278 -4.25 12.03 -0.96
N LEU A 279 -4.10 11.94 0.35
CA LEU A 279 -4.63 12.94 1.29
C LEU A 279 -3.79 14.20 1.32
N ASN A 280 -2.52 14.14 0.91
CA ASN A 280 -1.63 15.30 0.84
C ASN A 280 -1.96 16.14 -0.41
N LYS A 281 -2.74 17.21 -0.22
CA LYS A 281 -3.22 18.09 -1.30
C LYS A 281 -2.08 18.76 -2.07
N THR A 282 -0.97 19.06 -1.38
CA THR A 282 0.22 19.68 -2.00
C THR A 282 0.92 18.69 -2.92
N LEU A 283 1.01 17.42 -2.51
CA LEU A 283 1.57 16.35 -3.34
C LEU A 283 0.66 16.07 -4.55
N MET A 284 -0.64 15.94 -4.35
CA MET A 284 -1.60 15.72 -5.43
C MET A 284 -1.53 16.81 -6.49
N LYS A 285 -1.40 18.09 -6.06
CA LYS A 285 -1.22 19.22 -6.97
C LYS A 285 0.09 19.11 -7.75
N SER A 286 1.21 18.81 -7.08
CA SER A 286 2.51 18.64 -7.76
C SER A 286 2.49 17.50 -8.78
N ILE A 287 1.82 16.38 -8.48
CA ILE A 287 1.65 15.27 -9.43
C ILE A 287 0.82 15.74 -10.64
N ALA A 288 -0.32 16.41 -10.39
CA ALA A 288 -1.21 16.88 -11.47
C ALA A 288 -0.53 17.90 -12.43
N GLU A 289 0.42 18.69 -11.92
CA GLU A 289 1.20 19.60 -12.76
C GLU A 289 2.20 18.88 -13.67
N LYS A 290 2.61 17.66 -13.33
CA LYS A 290 3.64 16.90 -14.05
C LYS A 290 3.07 15.81 -14.96
N VAL A 291 2.01 15.18 -14.55
CA VAL A 291 1.33 14.10 -15.29
C VAL A 291 0.26 14.72 -16.20
N LYS A 292 0.47 14.60 -17.50
CA LYS A 292 -0.36 15.27 -18.52
C LYS A 292 -1.55 14.40 -18.96
N THR A 293 -2.28 13.82 -18.02
CA THR A 293 -3.47 13.00 -18.29
C THR A 293 -4.45 13.13 -17.13
N ASP A 294 -5.65 12.55 -17.30
CA ASP A 294 -6.66 12.51 -16.23
C ASP A 294 -6.14 11.74 -15.02
N ILE A 295 -6.18 12.40 -13.89
CA ILE A 295 -5.85 11.79 -12.59
C ILE A 295 -7.13 11.57 -11.82
N LYS A 296 -7.33 10.33 -11.38
CA LYS A 296 -8.44 9.92 -10.52
C LYS A 296 -7.92 9.32 -9.22
N THR A 297 -8.78 9.23 -8.22
CA THR A 297 -8.55 8.41 -7.04
C THR A 297 -9.42 7.17 -7.09
N THR A 298 -9.07 6.16 -6.32
CA THR A 298 -9.85 4.91 -6.26
C THR A 298 -11.12 5.02 -5.42
N ASP A 299 -11.32 6.11 -4.69
CA ASP A 299 -12.34 6.24 -3.63
C ASP A 299 -13.78 6.05 -4.10
N HIS A 300 -14.03 6.20 -5.41
CA HIS A 300 -15.34 5.94 -6.02
C HIS A 300 -15.64 4.44 -6.26
N ILE A 301 -14.60 3.58 -6.21
CA ILE A 301 -14.71 2.12 -6.37
C ILE A 301 -14.26 1.43 -5.07
N VAL A 302 -13.08 1.79 -4.61
CA VAL A 302 -12.44 1.26 -3.40
C VAL A 302 -11.87 2.43 -2.61
N PRO A 303 -12.34 2.71 -1.39
CA PRO A 303 -11.71 3.71 -0.56
C PRO A 303 -10.22 3.41 -0.41
N SER A 304 -9.36 4.39 -0.63
CA SER A 304 -7.90 4.24 -0.73
C SER A 304 -7.31 3.42 0.42
N ARG A 305 -7.82 3.61 1.63
CA ARG A 305 -7.39 2.87 2.82
C ARG A 305 -7.59 1.36 2.71
N TYR A 306 -8.67 0.92 2.06
CA TYR A 306 -9.06 -0.50 1.99
C TYR A 306 -8.65 -1.18 0.69
N MET A 307 -7.84 -0.54 -0.14
CA MET A 307 -7.35 -1.10 -1.39
C MET A 307 -6.58 -2.41 -1.14
N GLU A 308 -5.66 -2.42 -0.19
CA GLU A 308 -4.84 -3.59 0.08
C GLU A 308 -5.66 -4.72 0.75
N SER A 309 -6.55 -4.40 1.70
CA SER A 309 -7.43 -5.42 2.29
C SER A 309 -8.39 -6.00 1.23
N SER A 310 -8.89 -5.18 0.30
CA SER A 310 -9.69 -5.66 -0.84
C SER A 310 -8.89 -6.59 -1.76
N ALA A 311 -7.61 -6.28 -1.97
CA ALA A 311 -6.72 -7.16 -2.73
C ALA A 311 -6.57 -8.54 -2.05
N PHE A 312 -6.44 -8.60 -0.72
CA PHE A 312 -6.37 -9.89 -0.02
C PHE A 312 -7.70 -10.66 -0.04
N ALA A 313 -8.85 -9.98 -0.03
CA ALA A 313 -10.13 -10.63 -0.29
C ALA A 313 -10.18 -11.23 -1.71
N TYR A 314 -9.72 -10.48 -2.72
CA TYR A 314 -9.63 -10.96 -4.10
C TYR A 314 -8.67 -12.13 -4.25
N LEU A 315 -7.49 -12.08 -3.65
CA LEU A 315 -6.50 -13.17 -3.71
C LEU A 315 -7.06 -14.47 -3.10
N ALA A 316 -7.86 -14.38 -2.04
CA ALA A 316 -8.56 -15.54 -1.49
C ALA A 316 -9.66 -16.03 -2.44
N TYR A 317 -10.46 -15.15 -3.03
CA TYR A 317 -11.46 -15.45 -4.03
C TYR A 317 -10.86 -16.14 -5.27
N ALA A 318 -9.70 -15.66 -5.73
CA ALA A 318 -8.98 -16.19 -6.89
C ALA A 318 -8.10 -17.42 -6.58
N ASP A 319 -8.21 -17.99 -5.35
CA ASP A 319 -7.42 -19.15 -4.87
C ASP A 319 -5.90 -18.98 -4.98
N LYS A 320 -5.42 -17.76 -4.75
CA LYS A 320 -3.99 -17.43 -4.81
C LYS A 320 -3.24 -17.67 -3.48
N GLY A 321 -3.94 -18.06 -2.42
CA GLY A 321 -3.39 -18.37 -1.10
C GLY A 321 -3.36 -19.89 -0.79
N VAL A 322 -2.71 -20.23 0.33
CA VAL A 322 -2.80 -21.56 0.94
C VAL A 322 -4.04 -21.61 1.83
N LEU A 323 -4.86 -22.65 1.66
CA LEU A 323 -6.08 -22.86 2.44
C LEU A 323 -5.75 -23.40 3.84
N PHE A 324 -6.31 -22.80 4.86
CA PHE A 324 -6.26 -23.21 6.28
C PHE A 324 -7.69 -23.42 6.82
N LYS A 325 -7.91 -24.59 7.43
CA LYS A 325 -9.20 -24.98 8.04
C LYS A 325 -9.10 -25.08 9.55
#